data_791ce82681209b5f4ccded8de515acc2
#
_entry.id   791ce82681209b5f4ccded8de515acc2
#
_cell.length_a   1.000
_cell.length_b   1.000
_cell.length_c   1.000
_cell.angle_alpha   90.00
_cell.angle_beta   90.00
_cell.angle_gamma   90.00
#
_symmetry.space_group_name_H-M   'P 1'
#
loop_
_entity.id
_entity.type
_entity.pdbx_description
1 polymer ?
#
loop_
_entity_poly.entity_id
_entity_poly.type
_entity_poly.pdbx_seq_one_letter_code
_entity_poly.pdbx_strand_id
1 'polypeptide(L)'
;QHGRIYRVIYRGHAPKQPTLKATTDLISALGHDNLFWRLTAQRLLVEQQRTDAVPALQAKLKTGGHAALHSLWALEGLGKLDRETHRTALIATDPVLRRNALRALGTNQSSAELLYDSATLADKDLHVRRTAFTALASLPKNDTHRKTASLLMQQPVNAKDEWLRAALAATGAAELNVIGYKPSANMLPNASFEKMGDNKLPSDWATRTYSARRPDLKHGVETRKE
;
A
#
# COMPACT_ATOMS: atom_id res chain seq x y z
N GLN A 1 37.64 -11.48 -1.18
CA GLN A 1 36.84 -11.30 -2.38
C GLN A 1 36.47 -9.82 -2.47
N HIS A 2 36.82 -9.19 -3.59
CA HIS A 2 36.49 -7.77 -3.81
C HIS A 2 35.20 -7.70 -4.60
N GLY A 3 34.18 -7.00 -4.05
CA GLY A 3 32.93 -6.70 -4.75
C GLY A 3 33.20 -5.79 -5.96
N ARG A 4 32.53 -6.03 -7.07
CA ARG A 4 32.63 -5.20 -8.28
C ARG A 4 31.25 -4.58 -8.54
N ILE A 5 31.26 -3.28 -8.82
CA ILE A 5 30.07 -2.55 -9.24
C ILE A 5 30.14 -2.42 -10.77
N TYR A 6 29.13 -2.92 -11.47
CA TYR A 6 29.04 -2.82 -12.91
C TYR A 6 28.00 -1.76 -13.28
N ARG A 7 28.34 -0.89 -14.23
CA ARG A 7 27.40 0.04 -14.85
C ARG A 7 27.03 -0.50 -16.23
N VAL A 8 25.75 -0.81 -16.42
CA VAL A 8 25.19 -1.14 -17.74
C VAL A 8 24.75 0.14 -18.40
N ILE A 9 25.25 0.40 -19.60
CA ILE A 9 24.92 1.59 -20.38
C ILE A 9 24.28 1.13 -21.68
N TYR A 10 23.07 1.65 -21.95
CA TYR A 10 22.47 1.50 -23.27
C TYR A 10 23.17 2.42 -24.27
N ARG A 11 23.71 1.85 -25.35
CA ARG A 11 24.46 2.60 -26.39
C ARG A 11 23.57 3.13 -27.53
N GLY A 12 22.27 2.88 -27.47
CA GLY A 12 21.29 3.43 -28.40
C GLY A 12 20.98 4.91 -28.13
N HIS A 13 19.82 5.34 -28.59
CA HIS A 13 19.38 6.73 -28.35
C HIS A 13 19.18 6.97 -26.85
N ALA A 14 19.97 7.84 -26.26
CA ALA A 14 19.81 8.20 -24.84
C ALA A 14 18.49 8.98 -24.67
N PRO A 15 17.55 8.51 -23.82
CA PRO A 15 16.33 9.25 -23.57
C PRO A 15 16.67 10.63 -23.01
N LYS A 16 15.94 11.65 -23.47
CA LYS A 16 16.11 13.03 -22.97
C LYS A 16 15.81 13.05 -21.46
N GLN A 17 16.78 13.47 -20.67
CA GLN A 17 16.60 13.62 -19.23
C GLN A 17 15.79 14.88 -18.93
N PRO A 18 14.80 14.83 -18.03
CA PRO A 18 14.06 16.01 -17.63
C PRO A 18 14.94 16.93 -16.78
N THR A 19 14.73 18.23 -16.92
CA THR A 19 15.23 19.22 -15.97
C THR A 19 14.40 19.13 -14.70
N LEU A 20 15.03 19.21 -13.51
CA LEU A 20 14.36 19.14 -12.21
C LEU A 20 14.75 20.31 -11.31
N LYS A 21 14.87 21.51 -11.87
CA LYS A 21 15.33 22.71 -11.13
C LYS A 21 14.17 23.56 -10.62
N ALA A 22 13.23 23.90 -11.50
CA ALA A 22 12.08 24.72 -11.15
C ALA A 22 10.90 23.85 -10.70
N THR A 23 9.98 24.43 -9.93
CA THR A 23 8.73 23.77 -9.50
C THR A 23 7.93 23.25 -10.70
N THR A 24 7.87 24.04 -11.79
CA THR A 24 7.19 23.64 -13.04
C THR A 24 7.81 22.41 -13.70
N ASP A 25 9.14 22.28 -13.65
CA ASP A 25 9.85 21.11 -14.16
C ASP A 25 9.50 19.86 -13.35
N LEU A 26 9.50 19.99 -12.01
CA LEU A 26 9.13 18.91 -11.11
C LEU A 26 7.69 18.45 -11.34
N ILE A 27 6.73 19.37 -11.47
CA ILE A 27 5.34 19.07 -11.76
C ILE A 27 5.21 18.37 -13.12
N SER A 28 5.95 18.79 -14.14
CA SER A 28 5.95 18.14 -15.45
C SER A 28 6.48 16.71 -15.38
N ALA A 29 7.57 16.50 -14.61
CA ALA A 29 8.22 15.20 -14.47
C ALA A 29 7.39 14.16 -13.71
N LEU A 30 6.32 14.53 -12.98
CA LEU A 30 5.39 13.59 -12.34
C LEU A 30 4.65 12.70 -13.36
N GLY A 31 4.56 13.13 -14.63
CA GLY A 31 3.96 12.35 -15.71
C GLY A 31 4.97 11.65 -16.61
N HIS A 32 6.25 11.68 -16.30
CA HIS A 32 7.30 11.11 -17.15
C HIS A 32 7.16 9.59 -17.29
N ASP A 33 7.49 9.01 -18.45
CA ASP A 33 7.37 7.56 -18.68
C ASP A 33 8.27 6.73 -17.77
N ASN A 34 9.46 7.22 -17.47
CA ASN A 34 10.39 6.55 -16.57
C ASN A 34 10.03 6.82 -15.10
N LEU A 35 9.79 5.75 -14.35
CA LEU A 35 9.44 5.78 -12.93
C LEU A 35 10.46 6.52 -12.07
N PHE A 36 11.76 6.40 -12.37
CA PHE A 36 12.83 7.08 -11.62
C PHE A 36 12.61 8.60 -11.58
N TRP A 37 12.26 9.20 -12.72
CA TRP A 37 12.03 10.65 -12.78
C TRP A 37 10.76 11.07 -12.06
N ARG A 38 9.70 10.26 -12.13
CA ARG A 38 8.46 10.53 -11.39
C ARG A 38 8.71 10.52 -9.88
N LEU A 39 9.39 9.49 -9.38
CA LEU A 39 9.71 9.36 -7.95
C LEU A 39 10.68 10.45 -7.49
N THR A 40 11.68 10.79 -8.31
CA THR A 40 12.62 11.87 -7.99
C THR A 40 11.91 13.21 -7.91
N ALA A 41 11.03 13.52 -8.87
CA ALA A 41 10.25 14.75 -8.86
C ALA A 41 9.32 14.84 -7.65
N GLN A 42 8.59 13.78 -7.34
CA GLN A 42 7.73 13.71 -6.16
C GLN A 42 8.53 13.92 -4.88
N ARG A 43 9.66 13.24 -4.72
CA ARG A 43 10.55 13.39 -3.57
C ARG A 43 11.05 14.83 -3.41
N LEU A 44 11.55 15.44 -4.51
CA LEU A 44 12.06 16.81 -4.48
C LEU A 44 10.98 17.85 -4.15
N LEU A 45 9.75 17.67 -4.63
CA LEU A 45 8.62 18.52 -4.26
C LEU A 45 8.39 18.51 -2.74
N VAL A 46 8.43 17.32 -2.12
CA VAL A 46 8.22 17.17 -0.68
C VAL A 46 9.43 17.63 0.13
N GLU A 47 10.64 17.15 -0.18
CA GLU A 47 11.88 17.52 0.56
C GLU A 47 12.17 19.02 0.53
N GLN A 48 11.91 19.68 -0.61
CA GLN A 48 12.11 21.12 -0.75
C GLN A 48 10.91 21.95 -0.30
N GLN A 49 9.87 21.31 0.26
CA GLN A 49 8.66 21.99 0.73
C GLN A 49 8.04 22.92 -0.32
N ARG A 50 7.92 22.42 -1.57
CA ARG A 50 7.39 23.21 -2.70
C ARG A 50 5.88 23.43 -2.59
N THR A 51 5.45 24.21 -1.60
CA THR A 51 4.03 24.53 -1.38
C THR A 51 3.43 25.39 -2.49
N ASP A 52 4.25 26.09 -3.24
CA ASP A 52 3.89 26.81 -4.47
C ASP A 52 3.35 25.88 -5.58
N ALA A 53 3.68 24.57 -5.53
CA ALA A 53 3.18 23.57 -6.46
C ALA A 53 1.74 23.14 -6.18
N VAL A 54 1.16 23.40 -5.00
CA VAL A 54 -0.12 22.85 -4.55
C VAL A 54 -1.26 23.03 -5.55
N PRO A 55 -1.52 24.23 -6.09
CA PRO A 55 -2.63 24.40 -7.05
C PRO A 55 -2.45 23.57 -8.32
N ALA A 56 -1.21 23.48 -8.83
CA ALA A 56 -0.94 22.69 -10.02
C ALA A 56 -1.00 21.18 -9.77
N LEU A 57 -0.61 20.70 -8.57
CA LEU A 57 -0.77 19.31 -8.16
C LEU A 57 -2.24 18.92 -8.04
N GLN A 58 -3.07 19.78 -7.46
CA GLN A 58 -4.54 19.59 -7.38
C GLN A 58 -5.16 19.52 -8.78
N ALA A 59 -4.74 20.37 -9.71
CA ALA A 59 -5.18 20.33 -11.08
C ALA A 59 -4.76 19.03 -11.79
N LYS A 60 -3.50 18.61 -11.62
CA LYS A 60 -3.00 17.36 -12.21
C LYS A 60 -3.67 16.11 -11.66
N LEU A 61 -4.08 16.10 -10.41
CA LEU A 61 -4.80 14.96 -9.83
C LEU A 61 -6.08 14.64 -10.61
N LYS A 62 -6.73 15.63 -11.19
CA LYS A 62 -7.94 15.47 -12.02
C LYS A 62 -7.67 14.89 -13.41
N THR A 63 -6.43 14.88 -13.88
CA THR A 63 -6.10 14.42 -15.24
C THR A 63 -5.93 12.90 -15.38
N GLY A 64 -5.85 12.19 -14.25
CA GLY A 64 -5.62 10.73 -14.24
C GLY A 64 -4.17 10.33 -14.53
N GLY A 65 -3.94 9.02 -14.60
CA GLY A 65 -2.65 8.43 -14.94
C GLY A 65 -1.53 8.65 -13.90
N HIS A 66 -0.28 8.50 -14.34
CA HIS A 66 0.88 8.59 -13.44
C HIS A 66 1.01 9.95 -12.77
N ALA A 67 0.72 11.03 -13.51
CA ALA A 67 0.82 12.38 -12.96
C ALA A 67 -0.15 12.61 -11.80
N ALA A 68 -1.38 12.12 -11.92
CA ALA A 68 -2.38 12.20 -10.86
C ALA A 68 -1.97 11.41 -9.62
N LEU A 69 -1.46 10.19 -9.82
CA LEU A 69 -0.99 9.34 -8.73
C LEU A 69 0.16 9.99 -7.94
N HIS A 70 1.18 10.50 -8.64
CA HIS A 70 2.32 11.14 -7.99
C HIS A 70 1.96 12.51 -7.40
N SER A 71 0.97 13.22 -7.96
CA SER A 71 0.42 14.45 -7.38
C SER A 71 -0.30 14.20 -6.06
N LEU A 72 -1.08 13.11 -5.97
CA LEU A 72 -1.73 12.70 -4.71
C LEU A 72 -0.69 12.53 -3.60
N TRP A 73 0.37 11.76 -3.85
CA TRP A 73 1.41 11.49 -2.87
C TRP A 73 2.30 12.70 -2.56
N ALA A 74 2.49 13.60 -3.53
CA ALA A 74 3.18 14.86 -3.28
C ALA A 74 2.35 15.79 -2.37
N LEU A 75 1.04 15.90 -2.61
CA LEU A 75 0.12 16.66 -1.75
C LEU A 75 0.04 16.09 -0.34
N GLU A 76 -0.01 14.76 -0.22
CA GLU A 76 0.01 14.07 1.08
C GLU A 76 1.32 14.36 1.82
N GLY A 77 2.48 14.13 1.19
CA GLY A 77 3.79 14.38 1.79
C GLY A 77 4.07 15.84 2.15
N LEU A 78 3.44 16.80 1.45
CA LEU A 78 3.46 18.22 1.80
C LEU A 78 2.49 18.59 2.94
N GLY A 79 1.63 17.67 3.38
CA GLY A 79 0.54 17.95 4.31
C GLY A 79 -0.52 18.90 3.72
N LYS A 80 -0.68 18.89 2.40
CA LYS A 80 -1.58 19.77 1.63
C LYS A 80 -2.69 19.02 0.88
N LEU A 81 -2.91 17.75 1.19
CA LEU A 81 -4.02 16.97 0.67
C LEU A 81 -5.30 17.36 1.46
N ASP A 82 -5.99 18.39 0.99
CA ASP A 82 -7.25 18.83 1.59
C ASP A 82 -8.40 17.84 1.33
N ARG A 83 -9.49 17.97 2.10
CA ARG A 83 -10.64 17.06 2.05
C ARG A 83 -11.26 16.95 0.64
N GLU A 84 -11.40 18.06 -0.07
CA GLU A 84 -12.05 18.06 -1.39
C GLU A 84 -11.16 17.40 -2.45
N THR A 85 -9.88 17.70 -2.42
CA THR A 85 -8.89 17.06 -3.28
C THR A 85 -8.80 15.56 -3.01
N HIS A 86 -8.81 15.16 -1.74
CA HIS A 86 -8.81 13.75 -1.34
C HIS A 86 -10.07 13.03 -1.81
N ARG A 87 -11.24 13.64 -1.61
CA ARG A 87 -12.52 13.13 -2.11
C ARG A 87 -12.50 12.93 -3.62
N THR A 88 -11.97 13.91 -4.37
CA THR A 88 -11.82 13.82 -5.83
C THR A 88 -11.01 12.58 -6.23
N ALA A 89 -9.93 12.27 -5.50
CA ALA A 89 -9.12 11.07 -5.75
C ALA A 89 -9.85 9.75 -5.40
N LEU A 90 -10.67 9.76 -4.32
CA LEU A 90 -11.44 8.59 -3.89
C LEU A 90 -12.55 8.20 -4.89
N ILE A 91 -13.08 9.15 -5.66
CA ILE A 91 -14.13 8.91 -6.66
C ILE A 91 -13.61 8.93 -8.11
N ALA A 92 -12.30 8.98 -8.31
CA ALA A 92 -11.68 9.01 -9.63
C ALA A 92 -12.08 7.79 -10.48
N THR A 93 -12.10 7.94 -11.79
CA THR A 93 -12.38 6.83 -12.73
C THR A 93 -11.31 5.74 -12.69
N ASP A 94 -10.04 6.12 -12.47
CA ASP A 94 -8.90 5.22 -12.37
C ASP A 94 -8.91 4.46 -11.03
N PRO A 95 -9.06 3.12 -11.02
CA PRO A 95 -9.04 2.34 -9.79
C PRO A 95 -7.68 2.39 -9.08
N VAL A 96 -6.58 2.63 -9.80
CA VAL A 96 -5.25 2.78 -9.20
C VAL A 96 -5.21 4.04 -8.34
N LEU A 97 -5.78 5.14 -8.83
CA LEU A 97 -5.85 6.39 -8.07
C LEU A 97 -6.76 6.24 -6.85
N ARG A 98 -7.97 5.65 -7.00
CA ARG A 98 -8.87 5.38 -5.86
C ARG A 98 -8.19 4.54 -4.78
N ARG A 99 -7.48 3.48 -5.17
CA ARG A 99 -6.76 2.61 -4.24
C ARG A 99 -5.65 3.35 -3.48
N ASN A 100 -4.94 4.25 -4.14
CA ASN A 100 -3.91 5.06 -3.49
C ASN A 100 -4.52 6.16 -2.62
N ALA A 101 -5.64 6.75 -3.00
CA ALA A 101 -6.39 7.67 -2.16
C ALA A 101 -6.87 7.01 -0.85
N LEU A 102 -7.32 5.76 -0.91
CA LEU A 102 -7.64 4.97 0.29
C LEU A 102 -6.43 4.74 1.20
N ARG A 103 -5.24 4.55 0.64
CA ARG A 103 -3.99 4.40 1.40
C ARG A 103 -3.51 5.70 2.03
N ALA A 104 -3.88 6.83 1.44
CA ALA A 104 -3.58 8.17 1.96
C ALA A 104 -4.56 8.63 3.05
N LEU A 105 -5.60 7.83 3.36
CA LEU A 105 -6.48 8.12 4.50
C LEU A 105 -5.71 7.99 5.81
N GLY A 106 -5.90 8.96 6.70
CA GLY A 106 -5.47 8.85 8.10
C GLY A 106 -6.38 7.93 8.91
N THR A 107 -6.17 7.90 10.22
CA THR A 107 -6.90 7.03 11.16
C THR A 107 -7.89 7.80 12.04
N ASN A 108 -8.26 9.02 11.66
CA ASN A 108 -9.13 9.92 12.42
C ASN A 108 -10.57 9.92 11.91
N GLN A 109 -11.44 10.63 12.61
CA GLN A 109 -12.85 10.75 12.28
C GLN A 109 -13.11 11.38 10.89
N SER A 110 -12.32 12.38 10.49
CA SER A 110 -12.46 13.01 9.17
C SER A 110 -12.17 12.02 8.03
N SER A 111 -11.17 11.13 8.21
CA SER A 111 -10.88 10.04 7.28
C SER A 111 -11.99 8.99 7.22
N ALA A 112 -12.63 8.71 8.37
CA ALA A 112 -13.79 7.83 8.42
C ALA A 112 -14.95 8.37 7.59
N GLU A 113 -15.26 9.66 7.73
CA GLU A 113 -16.30 10.33 6.94
C GLU A 113 -15.99 10.28 5.44
N LEU A 114 -14.75 10.57 5.03
CA LEU A 114 -14.32 10.46 3.64
C LEU A 114 -14.52 9.04 3.09
N LEU A 115 -14.18 8.01 3.87
CA LEU A 115 -14.38 6.63 3.46
C LEU A 115 -15.85 6.30 3.29
N TYR A 116 -16.71 6.67 4.26
CA TYR A 116 -18.15 6.38 4.21
C TYR A 116 -18.85 7.14 3.09
N ASP A 117 -18.45 8.39 2.82
CA ASP A 117 -18.99 9.22 1.74
C ASP A 117 -18.52 8.75 0.34
N SER A 118 -17.43 7.98 0.28
CA SER A 118 -16.93 7.42 -0.97
C SER A 118 -17.64 6.08 -1.28
N ALA A 119 -17.95 5.79 -2.50
CA ALA A 119 -18.52 4.50 -2.88
C ALA A 119 -17.50 3.33 -2.84
N THR A 120 -16.30 3.54 -2.29
CA THR A 120 -15.18 2.58 -2.36
C THR A 120 -15.41 1.30 -1.57
N LEU A 121 -16.23 1.31 -0.52
CA LEU A 121 -16.63 0.11 0.22
C LEU A 121 -17.48 -0.86 -0.62
N ALA A 122 -18.10 -0.38 -1.69
CA ALA A 122 -18.86 -1.17 -2.66
C ALA A 122 -18.25 -1.09 -4.07
N ASP A 123 -16.97 -0.72 -4.19
CA ASP A 123 -16.30 -0.54 -5.49
C ASP A 123 -16.39 -1.80 -6.35
N LYS A 124 -16.60 -1.62 -7.65
CA LYS A 124 -16.60 -2.72 -8.62
C LYS A 124 -15.25 -3.40 -8.77
N ASP A 125 -14.15 -2.65 -8.58
CA ASP A 125 -12.80 -3.18 -8.54
C ASP A 125 -12.52 -3.80 -7.16
N LEU A 126 -12.28 -5.11 -7.12
CA LEU A 126 -12.09 -5.85 -5.86
C LEU A 126 -10.81 -5.45 -5.12
N HIS A 127 -9.78 -4.95 -5.82
CA HIS A 127 -8.58 -4.45 -5.16
C HIS A 127 -8.82 -3.10 -4.48
N VAL A 128 -9.64 -2.23 -5.06
CA VAL A 128 -10.10 -0.99 -4.42
C VAL A 128 -10.92 -1.35 -3.19
N ARG A 129 -11.91 -2.23 -3.34
CA ARG A 129 -12.78 -2.68 -2.24
C ARG A 129 -11.97 -3.29 -1.08
N ARG A 130 -11.02 -4.17 -1.39
CA ARG A 130 -10.13 -4.75 -0.37
C ARG A 130 -9.34 -3.67 0.37
N THR A 131 -8.81 -2.68 -0.36
CA THR A 131 -8.08 -1.57 0.26
C THR A 131 -8.99 -0.70 1.12
N ALA A 132 -10.25 -0.50 0.70
CA ALA A 132 -11.26 0.20 1.51
C ALA A 132 -11.57 -0.54 2.83
N PHE A 133 -11.66 -1.88 2.80
CA PHE A 133 -11.83 -2.69 4.02
C PHE A 133 -10.61 -2.61 4.94
N THR A 134 -9.40 -2.61 4.37
CA THR A 134 -8.17 -2.42 5.16
C THR A 134 -8.12 -1.01 5.78
N ALA A 135 -8.53 0.02 5.04
CA ALA A 135 -8.65 1.37 5.58
C ALA A 135 -9.70 1.42 6.70
N LEU A 136 -10.88 0.82 6.49
CA LEU A 136 -11.92 0.72 7.51
C LEU A 136 -11.39 0.09 8.79
N ALA A 137 -10.59 -0.97 8.71
CA ALA A 137 -10.01 -1.65 9.88
C ALA A 137 -9.11 -0.74 10.73
N SER A 138 -8.52 0.30 10.13
CA SER A 138 -7.63 1.25 10.81
C SER A 138 -8.37 2.45 11.42
N LEU A 139 -9.67 2.60 11.16
CA LEU A 139 -10.46 3.73 11.62
C LEU A 139 -11.02 3.52 13.04
N PRO A 140 -11.48 4.59 13.73
CA PRO A 140 -12.06 4.49 15.05
C PRO A 140 -13.26 3.52 15.09
N LYS A 141 -13.24 2.57 16.02
CA LYS A 141 -14.25 1.50 16.17
C LYS A 141 -15.47 2.02 16.96
N ASN A 142 -16.31 2.81 16.31
CA ASN A 142 -17.61 3.26 16.84
C ASN A 142 -18.77 2.40 16.33
N ASP A 143 -20.00 2.74 16.69
CA ASP A 143 -21.21 2.00 16.28
C ASP A 143 -21.40 1.99 14.76
N THR A 144 -21.12 3.10 14.09
CA THR A 144 -21.17 3.19 12.62
C THR A 144 -20.18 2.23 11.99
N HIS A 145 -18.95 2.20 12.51
CA HIS A 145 -17.91 1.25 12.07
C HIS A 145 -18.41 -0.20 12.20
N ARG A 146 -18.91 -0.58 13.38
CA ARG A 146 -19.38 -1.94 13.65
C ARG A 146 -20.55 -2.35 12.74
N LYS A 147 -21.55 -1.47 12.61
CA LYS A 147 -22.70 -1.70 11.72
C LYS A 147 -22.28 -1.86 10.27
N THR A 148 -21.40 -0.98 9.79
CA THR A 148 -20.89 -1.03 8.40
C THR A 148 -20.12 -2.34 8.16
N ALA A 149 -19.18 -2.70 9.03
CA ALA A 149 -18.41 -3.93 8.90
C ALA A 149 -19.31 -5.17 8.89
N SER A 150 -20.33 -5.22 9.75
CA SER A 150 -21.31 -6.31 9.81
C SER A 150 -22.12 -6.43 8.50
N LEU A 151 -22.63 -5.30 7.97
CA LEU A 151 -23.39 -5.29 6.72
C LEU A 151 -22.53 -5.72 5.53
N LEU A 152 -21.28 -5.26 5.46
CA LEU A 152 -20.35 -5.65 4.40
C LEU A 152 -20.01 -7.15 4.44
N MET A 153 -19.89 -7.74 5.63
CA MET A 153 -19.62 -9.16 5.79
C MET A 153 -20.79 -10.03 5.31
N GLN A 154 -22.03 -9.56 5.44
CA GLN A 154 -23.23 -10.27 5.00
C GLN A 154 -23.41 -10.28 3.48
N GLN A 155 -22.72 -9.40 2.74
CA GLN A 155 -22.85 -9.35 1.29
C GLN A 155 -22.19 -10.58 0.64
N PRO A 156 -22.94 -11.36 -0.19
CA PRO A 156 -22.42 -12.61 -0.76
C PRO A 156 -21.12 -12.45 -1.56
N VAL A 157 -20.93 -11.32 -2.24
CA VAL A 157 -19.73 -11.03 -3.01
C VAL A 157 -18.50 -10.90 -2.11
N ASN A 158 -18.64 -10.32 -0.92
CA ASN A 158 -17.57 -10.15 0.05
C ASN A 158 -17.31 -11.45 0.83
N ALA A 159 -18.38 -12.19 1.16
CA ALA A 159 -18.29 -13.43 1.91
C ALA A 159 -17.66 -14.59 1.11
N LYS A 160 -17.83 -14.60 -0.22
CA LYS A 160 -17.29 -15.64 -1.10
C LYS A 160 -15.82 -15.41 -1.47
N ASP A 161 -15.36 -14.16 -1.51
CA ASP A 161 -13.97 -13.83 -1.83
C ASP A 161 -13.10 -13.93 -0.58
N GLU A 162 -12.07 -14.77 -0.63
CA GLU A 162 -11.17 -15.03 0.50
C GLU A 162 -10.45 -13.77 0.96
N TRP A 163 -9.97 -12.94 0.03
CA TRP A 163 -9.20 -11.73 0.34
C TRP A 163 -10.06 -10.61 0.91
N LEU A 164 -11.30 -10.45 0.39
CA LEU A 164 -12.25 -9.49 0.93
C LEU A 164 -12.69 -9.90 2.33
N ARG A 165 -12.98 -11.18 2.53
CA ARG A 165 -13.35 -11.74 3.83
C ARG A 165 -12.24 -11.56 4.87
N ALA A 166 -10.97 -11.84 4.49
CA ALA A 166 -9.82 -11.62 5.38
C ALA A 166 -9.63 -10.14 5.74
N ALA A 167 -9.79 -9.23 4.78
CA ALA A 167 -9.71 -7.79 5.04
C ALA A 167 -10.85 -7.30 5.96
N LEU A 168 -12.06 -7.83 5.80
CA LEU A 168 -13.18 -7.52 6.70
C LEU A 168 -13.00 -8.11 8.10
N ALA A 169 -12.39 -9.28 8.23
CA ALA A 169 -12.09 -9.85 9.54
C ALA A 169 -11.19 -8.92 10.37
N ALA A 170 -10.26 -8.20 9.72
CA ALA A 170 -9.41 -7.22 10.39
C ALA A 170 -10.18 -6.02 10.99
N THR A 171 -11.42 -5.76 10.53
CA THR A 171 -12.29 -4.72 11.13
C THR A 171 -12.85 -5.10 12.50
N GLY A 172 -12.66 -6.34 12.95
CA GLY A 172 -13.32 -6.90 14.12
C GLY A 172 -14.74 -7.42 13.83
N ALA A 173 -15.16 -7.46 12.57
CA ALA A 173 -16.48 -7.98 12.19
C ALA A 173 -16.66 -9.47 12.55
N ALA A 174 -15.56 -10.22 12.63
CA ALA A 174 -15.56 -11.60 13.07
C ALA A 174 -15.98 -11.79 14.54
N GLU A 175 -15.66 -10.80 15.40
CA GLU A 175 -16.05 -10.79 16.82
C GLU A 175 -17.56 -10.58 16.99
N LEU A 176 -18.23 -10.04 15.98
CA LEU A 176 -19.67 -9.79 15.97
C LEU A 176 -20.49 -11.05 15.62
N ASN A 177 -19.85 -12.19 15.48
CA ASN A 177 -20.46 -13.49 15.22
C ASN A 177 -21.40 -13.53 13.99
N VAL A 178 -21.20 -12.66 13.03
CA VAL A 178 -22.14 -12.38 11.93
C VAL A 178 -22.08 -13.42 10.82
N ILE A 179 -20.98 -14.14 10.66
CA ILE A 179 -20.85 -15.31 9.78
C ILE A 179 -19.70 -16.14 10.33
N GLY A 180 -19.90 -17.41 10.65
CA GLY A 180 -18.95 -18.40 11.15
C GLY A 180 -17.50 -18.35 10.65
N TYR A 181 -16.92 -17.15 10.60
CA TYR A 181 -15.50 -16.94 10.36
C TYR A 181 -14.76 -17.42 11.60
N LYS A 182 -14.26 -18.61 11.52
CA LYS A 182 -13.20 -19.05 12.41
C LYS A 182 -11.91 -18.48 11.84
N PRO A 183 -11.19 -17.59 12.55
CA PRO A 183 -9.83 -17.24 12.15
C PRO A 183 -9.11 -18.57 11.90
N SER A 184 -8.51 -18.73 10.73
CA SER A 184 -7.64 -19.88 10.49
C SER A 184 -6.62 -19.87 11.62
N ALA A 185 -6.47 -20.99 12.29
CA ALA A 185 -5.37 -21.19 13.22
C ALA A 185 -4.10 -20.73 12.51
N ASN A 186 -3.24 -20.03 13.22
CA ASN A 186 -1.97 -19.59 12.66
C ASN A 186 -1.35 -20.74 11.87
N MET A 187 -1.30 -20.63 10.54
CA MET A 187 -0.86 -21.74 9.68
C MET A 187 0.64 -22.03 9.80
N LEU A 188 1.36 -21.14 10.47
CA LEU A 188 2.76 -21.34 10.79
C LEU A 188 2.88 -21.71 12.28
N PRO A 189 3.18 -22.98 12.59
CA PRO A 189 3.47 -23.37 13.96
C PRO A 189 4.59 -22.49 14.52
N ASN A 190 4.41 -22.01 15.77
CA ASN A 190 5.40 -21.17 16.44
C ASN A 190 5.83 -19.91 15.63
N ALA A 191 4.86 -19.21 15.04
CA ALA A 191 5.12 -18.02 14.21
C ALA A 191 5.73 -16.84 15.01
N SER A 192 5.60 -16.82 16.33
CA SER A 192 6.24 -15.85 17.22
C SER A 192 7.69 -16.16 17.55
N PHE A 193 8.21 -17.33 17.13
CA PHE A 193 9.57 -17.80 17.39
C PHE A 193 9.92 -17.95 18.89
N GLU A 194 8.92 -18.05 19.75
CA GLU A 194 9.10 -18.11 21.21
C GLU A 194 9.70 -19.45 21.68
N LYS A 195 9.44 -20.52 20.95
CA LYS A 195 9.95 -21.86 21.26
C LYS A 195 11.04 -22.25 20.27
N MET A 196 12.22 -22.55 20.76
CA MET A 196 13.34 -23.03 19.95
C MET A 196 13.42 -24.55 20.04
N GLY A 197 13.59 -25.21 18.89
CA GLY A 197 13.86 -26.64 18.82
C GLY A 197 15.36 -26.96 18.99
N ASP A 198 15.70 -28.23 19.13
CA ASP A 198 17.08 -28.71 19.32
C ASP A 198 18.01 -28.36 18.15
N ASN A 199 17.47 -28.11 16.97
CA ASN A 199 18.20 -27.68 15.76
C ASN A 199 18.47 -26.17 15.67
N LYS A 200 18.24 -25.42 16.76
CA LYS A 200 18.33 -23.94 16.81
C LYS A 200 17.40 -23.20 15.84
N LEU A 201 16.35 -23.84 15.41
CA LEU A 201 15.25 -23.23 14.67
C LEU A 201 14.03 -23.16 15.59
N PRO A 202 13.08 -22.26 15.31
CA PRO A 202 11.81 -22.27 16.02
C PRO A 202 11.21 -23.68 15.98
N SER A 203 10.65 -24.19 17.10
CA SER A 203 10.04 -25.51 17.13
C SER A 203 9.01 -25.64 16.03
N ASP A 204 8.88 -26.82 15.45
CA ASP A 204 8.02 -27.15 14.31
C ASP A 204 8.44 -26.55 12.96
N TRP A 205 9.61 -25.92 12.87
CA TRP A 205 10.21 -25.48 11.62
C TRP A 205 11.26 -26.46 11.14
N ALA A 206 11.23 -26.73 9.84
CA ALA A 206 12.23 -27.56 9.17
C ALA A 206 12.94 -26.77 8.07
N THR A 207 14.26 -26.95 7.95
CA THR A 207 15.01 -26.42 6.80
C THR A 207 14.66 -27.23 5.55
N ARG A 208 14.17 -26.55 4.51
CA ARG A 208 14.08 -27.12 3.16
C ARG A 208 15.12 -26.46 2.27
N THR A 209 16.05 -27.25 1.76
CA THR A 209 16.97 -26.81 0.71
C THR A 209 16.32 -26.98 -0.65
N TYR A 210 16.16 -25.89 -1.39
CA TYR A 210 15.58 -25.89 -2.74
C TYR A 210 16.57 -26.35 -3.83
N SER A 211 17.79 -26.74 -3.51
CA SER A 211 18.73 -27.24 -4.50
C SER A 211 18.97 -28.74 -4.31
N ALA A 212 18.22 -29.56 -5.02
CA ALA A 212 18.49 -30.98 -5.19
C ALA A 212 19.84 -31.26 -5.94
N ARG A 213 20.63 -30.23 -6.25
CA ARG A 213 21.87 -30.34 -7.07
C ARG A 213 23.15 -29.90 -6.37
N ARG A 214 23.13 -29.59 -5.06
CA ARG A 214 24.36 -29.27 -4.31
C ARG A 214 24.34 -29.96 -2.95
N PRO A 215 24.81 -31.21 -2.87
CA PRO A 215 24.87 -31.95 -1.62
C PRO A 215 25.90 -31.42 -0.62
N ASP A 216 26.70 -30.45 -1.01
CA ASP A 216 27.86 -29.91 -0.28
C ASP A 216 27.54 -28.60 0.48
N LEU A 217 26.34 -28.05 0.38
CA LEU A 217 25.95 -26.87 1.15
C LEU A 217 25.60 -27.25 2.61
N LYS A 218 26.60 -27.19 3.48
CA LYS A 218 26.40 -27.22 4.93
C LYS A 218 25.83 -25.85 5.37
N HIS A 219 24.57 -25.79 5.78
CA HIS A 219 24.03 -24.61 6.41
C HIS A 219 24.51 -24.54 7.86
N GLY A 220 25.48 -23.67 8.10
CA GLY A 220 25.85 -23.26 9.45
C GLY A 220 25.08 -21.98 9.82
N VAL A 221 24.39 -21.98 10.94
CA VAL A 221 23.94 -20.75 11.57
C VAL A 221 25.13 -20.19 12.33
N GLU A 222 25.79 -19.15 11.80
CA GLU A 222 26.81 -18.42 12.55
C GLU A 222 26.11 -17.61 13.66
N THR A 223 26.25 -18.07 14.90
CA THR A 223 25.95 -17.25 16.07
C THR A 223 27.12 -16.30 16.30
N ARG A 224 26.94 -15.00 16.03
CA ARG A 224 27.85 -13.98 16.53
C ARG A 224 27.85 -14.03 18.07
N LYS A 225 28.99 -14.37 18.65
CA LYS A 225 29.24 -14.06 20.07
C LYS A 225 29.53 -12.57 20.15
N GLU A 226 28.77 -11.85 20.99
CA GLU A 226 29.18 -10.54 21.50
C GLU A 226 30.39 -10.67 22.41
#